data_0461790554dfbf00e5c2950806916f47
#
_entry.id   0461790554dfbf00e5c2950806916f47
#
_cell.length_a   1.000
_cell.length_b   1.000
_cell.length_c   1.000
_cell.angle_alpha   90.00
_cell.angle_beta   90.00
_cell.angle_gamma   90.00
#
_symmetry.space_group_name_H-M   'P 1'
#
loop_
_entity.id
_entity.type
_entity.pdbx_description
1 polymer ?
#
loop_
_entity_poly.entity_id
_entity_poly.type
_entity_poly.pdbx_seq_one_letter_code
_entity_poly.pdbx_strand_id
1 'polypeptide(L)'
;MKEVKLKNCEVLFIRKPTIEDAENMIKYLNTIGGESDNLLFSKDDFHLSIEQEKEYIKNLTNNPNSIMLLGLINNEIISVSGLITSSRKRIAHNSEFSISVKKTYWGLGVGNAIMDATINFAKSTKMIKNISLGVKSDNDNAIKLYEKHGFVKIGVHKNFFNIDGIYYDEILMDLNV
;
A
#
# COMPACT_ATOMS: atom_id res chain seq x y z
N MET A 1 3.61 16.84 -2.14
CA MET A 1 3.61 16.69 -0.67
C MET A 1 2.24 17.09 -0.16
N LYS A 2 1.66 16.32 0.75
CA LYS A 2 0.34 16.59 1.37
C LYS A 2 0.46 16.42 2.88
N GLU A 3 -0.09 17.35 3.63
CA GLU A 3 -0.20 17.28 5.10
C GLU A 3 -1.61 16.95 5.50
N VAL A 4 -1.78 16.05 6.46
CA VAL A 4 -3.08 15.63 6.99
C VAL A 4 -3.01 15.53 8.51
N LYS A 5 -3.91 16.23 9.20
CA LYS A 5 -4.04 16.12 10.66
C LYS A 5 -4.77 14.82 10.99
N LEU A 6 -4.15 13.96 11.78
CA LEU A 6 -4.72 12.71 12.25
C LEU A 6 -5.66 12.91 13.45
N LYS A 7 -6.40 11.86 13.82
CA LYS A 7 -7.34 11.90 14.96
C LYS A 7 -6.65 12.18 16.31
N ASN A 8 -5.39 11.81 16.47
CA ASN A 8 -4.57 12.07 17.65
C ASN A 8 -3.86 13.44 17.60
N CYS A 9 -4.23 14.30 16.66
CA CYS A 9 -3.68 15.63 16.42
C CYS A 9 -2.25 15.66 15.83
N GLU A 10 -1.59 14.52 15.60
CA GLU A 10 -0.33 14.48 14.88
C GLU A 10 -0.53 14.82 13.38
N VAL A 11 0.53 15.31 12.75
CA VAL A 11 0.53 15.66 11.34
C VAL A 11 1.21 14.57 10.53
N LEU A 12 0.44 13.93 9.64
CA LEU A 12 0.93 12.98 8.66
C LEU A 12 1.41 13.73 7.41
N PHE A 13 2.67 13.56 7.05
CA PHE A 13 3.23 14.02 5.78
C PHE A 13 3.20 12.90 4.76
N ILE A 14 2.58 13.16 3.59
CA ILE A 14 2.49 12.18 2.50
C ILE A 14 3.34 12.68 1.33
N ARG A 15 4.31 11.87 0.89
CA ARG A 15 5.18 12.17 -0.26
C ARG A 15 5.62 10.92 -1.01
N LYS A 16 6.14 11.11 -2.20
CA LYS A 16 6.87 10.05 -2.91
C LYS A 16 8.19 9.74 -2.20
N PRO A 17 8.69 8.50 -2.27
CA PRO A 17 10.02 8.18 -1.81
C PRO A 17 11.07 8.82 -2.70
N THR A 18 12.25 9.01 -2.13
CA THR A 18 13.50 9.29 -2.82
C THR A 18 14.47 8.14 -2.58
N ILE A 19 15.58 8.09 -3.32
CA ILE A 19 16.57 7.01 -3.14
C ILE A 19 17.23 7.02 -1.75
N GLU A 20 17.21 8.16 -1.07
CA GLU A 20 17.72 8.32 0.30
C GLU A 20 16.81 7.62 1.34
N ASP A 21 15.56 7.31 0.98
CA ASP A 21 14.63 6.60 1.87
C ASP A 21 14.88 5.09 1.92
N ALA A 22 15.67 4.53 1.00
CA ALA A 22 15.81 3.09 0.79
C ALA A 22 16.13 2.31 2.08
N GLU A 23 17.11 2.77 2.86
CA GLU A 23 17.49 2.10 4.11
C GLU A 23 16.36 2.13 5.14
N ASN A 24 15.66 3.28 5.29
CA ASN A 24 14.56 3.42 6.23
C ASN A 24 13.32 2.63 5.77
N MET A 25 13.10 2.48 4.46
CA MET A 25 12.03 1.65 3.92
C MET A 25 12.27 0.18 4.21
N ILE A 26 13.49 -0.34 4.02
CA ILE A 26 13.85 -1.72 4.36
C ILE A 26 13.63 -1.97 5.87
N LYS A 27 14.09 -1.06 6.73
CA LYS A 27 13.87 -1.15 8.20
C LYS A 27 12.38 -1.17 8.53
N TYR A 28 11.60 -0.29 7.90
CA TYR A 28 10.16 -0.23 8.07
C TYR A 28 9.51 -1.55 7.67
N LEU A 29 9.78 -2.07 6.47
CA LEU A 29 9.17 -3.30 5.94
C LEU A 29 9.48 -4.51 6.84
N ASN A 30 10.71 -4.67 7.28
CA ASN A 30 11.07 -5.74 8.21
C ASN A 30 10.38 -5.61 9.57
N THR A 31 10.15 -4.37 10.04
CA THR A 31 9.42 -4.15 11.30
C THR A 31 7.96 -4.54 11.18
N ILE A 32 7.26 -4.05 10.15
CA ILE A 32 5.81 -4.28 10.03
C ILE A 32 5.46 -5.71 9.66
N GLY A 33 6.37 -6.46 9.00
CA GLY A 33 6.19 -7.89 8.75
C GLY A 33 6.01 -8.72 10.02
N GLY A 34 6.50 -8.23 11.17
CA GLY A 34 6.28 -8.84 12.49
C GLY A 34 5.11 -8.25 13.29
N GLU A 35 4.43 -7.21 12.80
CA GLU A 35 3.34 -6.56 13.53
C GLU A 35 1.95 -7.16 13.26
N SER A 36 1.79 -7.89 12.14
CA SER A 36 0.49 -8.34 11.67
C SER A 36 0.59 -9.43 10.60
N ASP A 37 -0.30 -10.41 10.67
CA ASP A 37 -0.46 -11.50 9.69
C ASP A 37 -1.32 -11.09 8.47
N ASN A 38 -1.58 -9.80 8.30
CA ASN A 38 -2.39 -9.27 7.19
C ASN A 38 -1.55 -8.90 5.95
N LEU A 39 -0.22 -9.07 6.03
CA LEU A 39 0.70 -8.75 4.93
C LEU A 39 1.09 -10.04 4.19
N LEU A 40 1.55 -9.89 2.95
CA LEU A 40 2.03 -11.01 2.12
C LEU A 40 3.45 -11.47 2.52
N PHE A 41 4.05 -10.83 3.51
CA PHE A 41 5.39 -11.10 4.00
C PHE A 41 5.42 -11.08 5.53
N SER A 42 6.30 -11.86 6.10
CA SER A 42 6.54 -11.96 7.53
C SER A 42 7.74 -11.12 7.96
N LYS A 43 8.04 -11.18 9.25
CA LYS A 43 9.25 -10.55 9.80
C LYS A 43 10.49 -11.08 9.10
N ASP A 44 11.39 -10.18 8.76
CA ASP A 44 12.68 -10.47 8.14
C ASP A 44 12.63 -11.14 6.74
N ASP A 45 11.49 -11.08 6.04
CA ASP A 45 11.39 -11.57 4.65
C ASP A 45 12.06 -10.61 3.63
N PHE A 46 12.31 -9.37 4.02
CA PHE A 46 12.95 -8.39 3.15
C PHE A 46 14.47 -8.47 3.23
N HIS A 47 15.07 -9.29 2.34
CA HIS A 47 16.52 -9.45 2.21
C HIS A 47 17.13 -8.58 1.10
N LEU A 48 16.45 -7.48 0.73
CA LEU A 48 16.95 -6.56 -0.29
C LEU A 48 18.17 -5.78 0.22
N SER A 49 19.18 -5.62 -0.64
CA SER A 49 20.23 -4.66 -0.39
C SER A 49 19.72 -3.23 -0.56
N ILE A 50 20.40 -2.27 0.05
CA ILE A 50 20.06 -0.84 -0.10
C ILE A 50 20.10 -0.43 -1.58
N GLU A 51 21.05 -0.96 -2.35
CA GLU A 51 21.18 -0.68 -3.78
C GLU A 51 20.01 -1.22 -4.59
N GLN A 52 19.51 -2.42 -4.26
CA GLN A 52 18.32 -2.99 -4.89
C GLN A 52 17.07 -2.17 -4.60
N GLU A 53 16.92 -1.71 -3.36
CA GLU A 53 15.78 -0.85 -2.99
C GLU A 53 15.85 0.52 -3.67
N LYS A 54 17.04 1.13 -3.77
CA LYS A 54 17.24 2.37 -4.54
C LYS A 54 16.87 2.21 -6.01
N GLU A 55 17.26 1.08 -6.62
CA GLU A 55 16.91 0.79 -8.01
C GLU A 55 15.39 0.56 -8.17
N TYR A 56 14.75 -0.12 -7.24
CA TYR A 56 13.30 -0.31 -7.22
C TYR A 56 12.56 1.04 -7.15
N ILE A 57 12.94 1.92 -6.22
CA ILE A 57 12.39 3.28 -6.10
C ILE A 57 12.57 4.06 -7.40
N LYS A 58 13.76 4.01 -8.01
CA LYS A 58 14.06 4.69 -9.27
C LYS A 58 13.19 4.18 -10.42
N ASN A 59 13.07 2.86 -10.55
CA ASN A 59 12.29 2.24 -11.63
C ASN A 59 10.81 2.57 -11.49
N LEU A 60 10.30 2.61 -10.27
CA LEU A 60 8.90 2.93 -10.02
C LEU A 60 8.60 4.42 -10.30
N THR A 61 9.51 5.32 -9.94
CA THR A 61 9.36 6.76 -10.21
C THR A 61 9.42 7.08 -11.71
N ASN A 62 10.04 6.25 -12.52
CA ASN A 62 10.09 6.41 -13.98
C ASN A 62 8.78 6.02 -14.70
N ASN A 63 7.87 5.33 -14.03
CA ASN A 63 6.55 5.02 -14.61
C ASN A 63 5.54 6.12 -14.22
N PRO A 64 5.08 6.96 -15.17
CA PRO A 64 4.19 8.08 -14.85
C PRO A 64 2.80 7.65 -14.38
N ASN A 65 2.43 6.38 -14.57
CA ASN A 65 1.14 5.83 -14.17
C ASN A 65 1.22 4.95 -12.91
N SER A 66 2.40 4.84 -12.31
CA SER A 66 2.59 4.17 -11.02
C SER A 66 3.02 5.20 -9.98
N ILE A 67 2.68 4.95 -8.73
CA ILE A 67 3.12 5.81 -7.63
C ILE A 67 3.40 4.96 -6.39
N MET A 68 4.44 5.34 -5.67
CA MET A 68 4.65 4.93 -4.29
C MET A 68 4.50 6.15 -3.39
N LEU A 69 3.84 5.98 -2.25
CA LEU A 69 3.69 7.03 -1.26
C LEU A 69 4.20 6.53 0.09
N LEU A 70 4.95 7.40 0.74
CA LEU A 70 5.33 7.26 2.14
C LEU A 70 4.44 8.16 3.00
N GLY A 71 3.96 7.62 4.10
CA GLY A 71 3.38 8.40 5.20
C GLY A 71 4.42 8.55 6.30
N LEU A 72 4.72 9.79 6.69
CA LEU A 72 5.73 10.11 7.70
C LEU A 72 5.11 10.92 8.85
N ILE A 73 5.56 10.61 10.07
CA ILE A 73 5.33 11.43 11.28
C ILE A 73 6.69 11.66 11.91
N ASN A 74 7.05 12.93 12.20
CA ASN A 74 8.35 13.31 12.76
C ASN A 74 9.55 12.70 11.99
N ASN A 75 9.48 12.68 10.65
CA ASN A 75 10.45 12.07 9.74
C ASN A 75 10.57 10.53 9.83
N GLU A 76 9.76 9.86 10.63
CA GLU A 76 9.69 8.41 10.68
C GLU A 76 8.66 7.88 9.66
N ILE A 77 9.04 6.86 8.88
CA ILE A 77 8.12 6.17 7.97
C ILE A 77 7.15 5.32 8.81
N ILE A 78 5.87 5.64 8.72
CA ILE A 78 4.79 4.93 9.43
C ILE A 78 3.82 4.23 8.48
N SER A 79 3.93 4.49 7.19
CA SER A 79 3.13 3.85 6.14
C SER A 79 3.89 3.84 4.82
N VAL A 80 3.76 2.74 4.08
CA VAL A 80 4.20 2.60 2.70
C VAL A 80 3.03 2.10 1.87
N SER A 81 2.81 2.70 0.71
CA SER A 81 1.78 2.26 -0.24
C SER A 81 2.29 2.31 -1.66
N GLY A 82 1.78 1.41 -2.49
CA GLY A 82 2.06 1.36 -3.91
C GLY A 82 0.79 1.30 -4.75
N LEU A 83 0.78 1.98 -5.89
CA LEU A 83 -0.17 1.79 -6.97
C LEU A 83 0.64 1.49 -8.22
N ILE A 84 0.64 0.25 -8.66
CA ILE A 84 1.49 -0.25 -9.73
C ILE A 84 0.66 -0.58 -10.96
N THR A 85 1.03 0.01 -12.10
CA THR A 85 0.42 -0.30 -13.40
C THR A 85 1.31 -1.22 -14.21
N SER A 86 0.67 -2.07 -15.03
CA SER A 86 1.40 -2.93 -15.96
C SER A 86 1.95 -2.12 -17.14
N SER A 87 3.16 -2.44 -17.59
CA SER A 87 3.73 -1.91 -18.84
C SER A 87 3.10 -2.53 -20.10
N ARG A 88 2.32 -3.61 -19.96
CA ARG A 88 1.67 -4.30 -21.09
C ARG A 88 0.46 -3.51 -21.56
N LYS A 89 0.47 -3.03 -22.80
CA LYS A 89 -0.55 -2.12 -23.39
C LYS A 89 -2.00 -2.56 -23.16
N ARG A 90 -2.30 -3.87 -23.24
CA ARG A 90 -3.67 -4.38 -23.13
C ARG A 90 -4.26 -4.27 -21.71
N ILE A 91 -3.42 -4.17 -20.68
CA ILE A 91 -3.82 -4.11 -19.28
C ILE A 91 -3.24 -2.89 -18.54
N ALA A 92 -2.63 -1.95 -19.26
CA ALA A 92 -2.00 -0.76 -18.69
C ALA A 92 -2.96 0.21 -17.98
N HIS A 93 -4.26 0.05 -18.22
CA HIS A 93 -5.32 0.80 -17.54
C HIS A 93 -5.73 0.18 -16.19
N ASN A 94 -5.24 -1.00 -15.87
CA ASN A 94 -5.43 -1.63 -14.57
C ASN A 94 -4.20 -1.36 -13.68
N SER A 95 -4.45 -1.19 -12.40
CA SER A 95 -3.41 -0.99 -11.40
C SER A 95 -3.67 -1.85 -10.18
N GLU A 96 -2.62 -2.26 -9.51
CA GLU A 96 -2.68 -2.99 -8.25
C GLU A 96 -2.28 -2.06 -7.12
N PHE A 97 -3.10 -2.03 -6.07
CA PHE A 97 -2.88 -1.21 -4.88
C PHE A 97 -2.44 -2.07 -3.71
N SER A 98 -1.44 -1.57 -2.99
CA SER A 98 -1.00 -2.13 -1.72
C SER A 98 -0.78 -1.03 -0.69
N ILE A 99 -1.01 -1.33 0.57
CA ILE A 99 -0.75 -0.42 1.69
C ILE A 99 -0.37 -1.20 2.94
N SER A 100 0.58 -0.64 3.67
CA SER A 100 0.89 -1.04 5.03
C SER A 100 0.97 0.17 5.94
N VAL A 101 0.59 0.00 7.20
CA VAL A 101 0.61 1.04 8.24
C VAL A 101 1.10 0.41 9.53
N LYS A 102 2.06 1.05 10.23
CA LYS A 102 2.50 0.63 11.57
C LYS A 102 1.31 0.46 12.50
N LYS A 103 1.29 -0.63 13.26
CA LYS A 103 0.17 -1.02 14.14
C LYS A 103 -0.21 0.07 15.13
N THR A 104 0.77 0.82 15.65
CA THR A 104 0.56 1.95 16.56
C THR A 104 -0.24 3.11 15.97
N TYR A 105 -0.34 3.19 14.63
CA TYR A 105 -1.09 4.24 13.91
C TYR A 105 -2.40 3.75 13.30
N TRP A 106 -2.83 2.52 13.62
CA TRP A 106 -4.11 2.02 13.15
C TRP A 106 -5.28 2.80 13.76
N GLY A 107 -6.36 2.95 13.00
CA GLY A 107 -7.56 3.66 13.45
C GLY A 107 -7.43 5.19 13.49
N LEU A 108 -6.22 5.76 13.31
CA LEU A 108 -5.97 7.21 13.40
C LEU A 108 -6.28 7.99 12.11
N GLY A 109 -6.56 7.29 11.01
CA GLY A 109 -6.93 7.92 9.73
C GLY A 109 -5.83 7.87 8.67
N VAL A 110 -4.66 7.28 8.97
CA VAL A 110 -3.55 7.14 8.01
C VAL A 110 -3.99 6.46 6.72
N GLY A 111 -4.64 5.29 6.81
CA GLY A 111 -5.12 4.54 5.65
C GLY A 111 -6.08 5.35 4.77
N ASN A 112 -7.01 6.12 5.38
CA ASN A 112 -7.91 7.02 4.64
C ASN A 112 -7.11 8.09 3.86
N ALA A 113 -6.14 8.74 4.51
CA ALA A 113 -5.37 9.82 3.89
C ALA A 113 -4.51 9.32 2.71
N ILE A 114 -3.90 8.14 2.85
CA ILE A 114 -3.12 7.49 1.79
C ILE A 114 -4.03 7.06 0.64
N MET A 115 -5.17 6.42 0.94
CA MET A 115 -6.14 5.99 -0.08
C MET A 115 -6.66 7.17 -0.89
N ASP A 116 -7.05 8.27 -0.23
CA ASP A 116 -7.48 9.50 -0.92
C ASP A 116 -6.39 10.04 -1.86
N ALA A 117 -5.12 10.05 -1.40
CA ALA A 117 -4.01 10.52 -2.22
C ALA A 117 -3.78 9.61 -3.44
N THR A 118 -3.88 8.30 -3.25
CA THR A 118 -3.71 7.30 -4.31
C THR A 118 -4.82 7.38 -5.36
N ILE A 119 -6.09 7.45 -4.93
CA ILE A 119 -7.25 7.56 -5.84
C ILE A 119 -7.19 8.87 -6.63
N ASN A 120 -6.82 9.98 -5.98
CA ASN A 120 -6.63 11.26 -6.67
C ASN A 120 -5.53 11.21 -7.72
N PHE A 121 -4.42 10.53 -7.41
CA PHE A 121 -3.36 10.28 -8.39
C PHE A 121 -3.90 9.46 -9.58
N ALA A 122 -4.55 8.32 -9.31
CA ALA A 122 -5.11 7.46 -10.37
C ALA A 122 -6.01 8.27 -11.33
N LYS A 123 -6.94 9.06 -10.79
CA LYS A 123 -7.81 9.94 -11.57
C LYS A 123 -7.05 10.97 -12.40
N SER A 124 -5.95 11.50 -11.87
CA SER A 124 -5.14 12.50 -12.57
C SER A 124 -4.40 11.96 -13.79
N THR A 125 -4.08 10.66 -13.81
CA THR A 125 -3.39 10.01 -14.94
C THR A 125 -4.25 9.92 -16.19
N LYS A 126 -5.60 9.95 -16.05
CA LYS A 126 -6.59 9.70 -17.12
C LYS A 126 -6.46 8.35 -17.81
N MET A 127 -5.42 7.59 -17.51
CA MET A 127 -5.11 6.27 -18.08
C MET A 127 -5.65 5.14 -17.22
N ILE A 128 -5.49 5.23 -15.91
CA ILE A 128 -5.99 4.23 -14.96
C ILE A 128 -7.52 4.25 -14.97
N LYS A 129 -8.13 3.07 -15.12
CA LYS A 129 -9.58 2.87 -15.11
C LYS A 129 -10.03 1.96 -14.00
N ASN A 130 -9.12 1.12 -13.51
CA ASN A 130 -9.42 0.18 -12.45
C ASN A 130 -8.26 0.08 -11.47
N ILE A 131 -8.59 0.05 -10.18
CA ILE A 131 -7.66 -0.22 -9.09
C ILE A 131 -8.10 -1.51 -8.42
N SER A 132 -7.25 -2.54 -8.46
CA SER A 132 -7.50 -3.83 -7.83
C SER A 132 -6.66 -3.97 -6.57
N LEU A 133 -7.17 -4.72 -5.61
CA LEU A 133 -6.42 -5.13 -4.43
C LEU A 133 -6.87 -6.50 -3.92
N GLY A 134 -5.99 -7.18 -3.18
CA GLY A 134 -6.31 -8.34 -2.38
C GLY A 134 -6.23 -8.01 -0.89
N VAL A 135 -7.11 -8.60 -0.10
CA VAL A 135 -7.14 -8.43 1.35
C VAL A 135 -7.46 -9.73 2.05
N LYS A 136 -6.74 -10.05 3.13
CA LYS A 136 -7.02 -11.24 3.96
C LYS A 136 -8.46 -11.20 4.47
N SER A 137 -9.17 -12.30 4.37
CA SER A 137 -10.62 -12.36 4.54
C SER A 137 -11.14 -11.98 5.93
N ASP A 138 -10.31 -12.04 6.95
CA ASP A 138 -10.61 -11.64 8.33
C ASP A 138 -10.06 -10.26 8.72
N ASN A 139 -9.48 -9.51 7.76
CA ASN A 139 -9.02 -8.13 7.97
C ASN A 139 -10.17 -7.14 7.81
N ASP A 140 -11.16 -7.22 8.72
CA ASP A 140 -12.37 -6.37 8.69
C ASP A 140 -12.08 -4.87 8.61
N ASN A 141 -11.01 -4.42 9.25
CA ASN A 141 -10.66 -3.01 9.28
C ASN A 141 -10.21 -2.50 7.89
N ALA A 142 -9.42 -3.30 7.17
CA ALA A 142 -9.01 -2.96 5.83
C ALA A 142 -10.18 -3.08 4.84
N ILE A 143 -11.00 -4.13 4.95
CA ILE A 143 -12.19 -4.32 4.11
C ILE A 143 -13.12 -3.11 4.23
N LYS A 144 -13.47 -2.69 5.46
CA LYS A 144 -14.29 -1.49 5.71
C LYS A 144 -13.66 -0.20 5.16
N LEU A 145 -12.32 -0.09 5.23
CA LEU A 145 -11.61 1.05 4.63
C LEU A 145 -11.80 1.07 3.12
N TYR A 146 -11.63 -0.06 2.44
CA TYR A 146 -11.77 -0.17 0.98
C TYR A 146 -13.20 0.07 0.53
N GLU A 147 -14.19 -0.56 1.19
CA GLU A 147 -15.62 -0.35 0.91
C GLU A 147 -16.03 1.13 1.06
N LYS A 148 -15.54 1.81 2.10
CA LYS A 148 -15.76 3.25 2.30
C LYS A 148 -15.26 4.10 1.12
N HIS A 149 -14.19 3.67 0.43
CA HIS A 149 -13.64 4.36 -0.75
C HIS A 149 -14.25 3.89 -2.07
N GLY A 150 -15.27 3.01 -2.00
CA GLY A 150 -16.03 2.56 -3.17
C GLY A 150 -15.51 1.29 -3.82
N PHE A 151 -14.55 0.59 -3.21
CA PHE A 151 -14.16 -0.74 -3.68
C PHE A 151 -15.30 -1.73 -3.48
N VAL A 152 -15.47 -2.60 -4.47
CA VAL A 152 -16.46 -3.68 -4.43
C VAL A 152 -15.76 -5.03 -4.50
N LYS A 153 -16.27 -6.01 -3.77
CA LYS A 153 -15.76 -7.39 -3.83
C LYS A 153 -16.09 -8.00 -5.19
N ILE A 154 -15.06 -8.52 -5.87
CA ILE A 154 -15.19 -9.15 -7.19
C ILE A 154 -14.94 -10.66 -7.17
N GLY A 155 -14.30 -11.18 -6.12
CA GLY A 155 -13.98 -12.59 -6.01
C GLY A 155 -13.34 -12.97 -4.69
N VAL A 156 -13.05 -14.27 -4.58
CA VAL A 156 -12.34 -14.86 -3.44
C VAL A 156 -11.32 -15.86 -3.97
N HIS A 157 -10.07 -15.69 -3.54
CA HIS A 157 -9.01 -16.66 -3.75
C HIS A 157 -8.93 -17.56 -2.52
N LYS A 158 -9.30 -18.82 -2.65
CA LYS A 158 -9.38 -19.76 -1.52
C LYS A 158 -7.99 -20.17 -1.04
N ASN A 159 -7.83 -20.26 0.29
CA ASN A 159 -6.61 -20.74 0.94
C ASN A 159 -5.33 -19.99 0.47
N PHE A 160 -5.44 -18.69 0.26
CA PHE A 160 -4.35 -17.88 -0.28
C PHE A 160 -3.23 -17.65 0.73
N PHE A 161 -3.58 -17.34 1.98
CA PHE A 161 -2.61 -17.18 3.07
C PHE A 161 -2.44 -18.49 3.83
N ASN A 162 -1.21 -18.79 4.21
CA ASN A 162 -0.88 -19.85 5.17
C ASN A 162 -0.13 -19.21 6.34
N ILE A 163 -0.80 -19.12 7.49
CA ILE A 163 -0.23 -18.60 8.73
C ILE A 163 -0.14 -19.74 9.74
N ASP A 164 1.07 -20.21 10.02
CA ASP A 164 1.34 -21.31 10.95
C ASP A 164 0.49 -22.58 10.69
N GLY A 165 0.26 -22.91 9.41
CA GLY A 165 -0.53 -24.07 8.99
C GLY A 165 -2.04 -23.83 8.94
N ILE A 166 -2.51 -22.63 9.27
CA ILE A 166 -3.91 -22.22 9.12
C ILE A 166 -4.06 -21.46 7.82
N TYR A 167 -5.02 -21.88 7.00
CA TYR A 167 -5.28 -21.26 5.71
C TYR A 167 -6.41 -20.23 5.80
N TYR A 168 -6.14 -19.05 5.18
CA TYR A 168 -7.13 -17.97 5.06
C TYR A 168 -7.35 -17.62 3.60
N ASP A 169 -8.56 -17.18 3.28
CA ASP A 169 -8.92 -16.71 1.96
C ASP A 169 -8.40 -15.28 1.74
N GLU A 170 -8.23 -14.91 0.48
CA GLU A 170 -8.07 -13.53 0.03
C GLU A 170 -9.37 -13.06 -0.62
N ILE A 171 -9.85 -11.90 -0.21
CA ILE A 171 -10.93 -11.18 -0.89
C ILE A 171 -10.32 -10.27 -1.94
N LEU A 172 -10.74 -10.44 -3.19
CA LEU A 172 -10.35 -9.57 -4.29
C LEU A 172 -11.37 -8.43 -4.43
N MET A 173 -10.88 -7.21 -4.50
CA MET A 173 -11.72 -6.01 -4.59
C MET A 173 -11.24 -5.08 -5.69
N ASP A 174 -12.19 -4.43 -6.38
CA ASP A 174 -11.93 -3.47 -7.45
C ASP A 174 -12.62 -2.14 -7.20
N LEU A 175 -11.98 -1.07 -7.64
CA LEU A 175 -12.52 0.28 -7.74
C LEU A 175 -12.36 0.80 -9.17
N ASN A 176 -13.46 1.14 -9.82
CA ASN A 176 -13.45 1.88 -11.09
C ASN A 176 -13.25 3.38 -10.84
N VAL A 177 -12.32 4.03 -11.55
CA VAL A 177 -11.91 5.44 -11.36
C VAL A 177 -12.06 6.28 -12.63
#